data_2c52caa9058a1860fceb3bea64c4706a
#
_entry.id   2c52caa9058a1860fceb3bea64c4706a
#
_cell.length_a   1.000
_cell.length_b   1.000
_cell.length_c   1.000
_cell.angle_alpha   90.00
_cell.angle_beta   90.00
_cell.angle_gamma   90.00
#
_symmetry.space_group_name_H-M   'P 1'
#
loop_
_entity.id
_entity.type
_entity.pdbx_description
1 polymer ?
#
loop_
_entity_poly.entity_id
_entity_poly.type
_entity_poly.pdbx_seq_one_letter_code
_entity_poly.pdbx_strand_id
1 'polypeptide(L)'
;MKDIKIHQSILDYQKIIDSDYLLNHADRFTPDGVQQLLTLHPIHVIVERKKYYCIAGIRQLNIATMSLDMDASVPVRLLRGLPEEKIRELCLADLFLTSLVFSVENAGVIDAIRQVAGNVAGKWTGLADCSKSQLAKALGLSSASLYYDRKTTKRG
;
A
#
# COMPACT_ATOMS: atom_id res chain seq x y z
N MET A 1 -16.24 -4.93 3.95
CA MET A 1 -15.55 -3.95 3.09
C MET A 1 -16.53 -3.13 2.23
N LYS A 2 -17.55 -3.72 1.66
CA LYS A 2 -18.59 -3.04 0.83
C LYS A 2 -19.24 -1.79 1.45
N ASP A 3 -19.13 -1.62 2.76
CA ASP A 3 -19.74 -0.51 3.49
C ASP A 3 -18.81 0.70 3.66
N ILE A 4 -17.55 0.61 3.20
CA ILE A 4 -16.60 1.72 3.27
C ILE A 4 -16.62 2.49 1.94
N LYS A 5 -16.96 3.77 2.01
CA LYS A 5 -16.93 4.70 0.87
C LYS A 5 -15.84 5.74 1.07
N ILE A 6 -15.41 6.38 0.00
CA ILE A 6 -14.49 7.52 0.10
C ILE A 6 -15.29 8.75 0.54
N HIS A 7 -14.74 9.53 1.48
CA HIS A 7 -15.40 10.75 1.96
C HIS A 7 -15.47 11.81 0.86
N GLN A 8 -16.58 12.52 0.79
CA GLN A 8 -16.85 13.46 -0.29
C GLN A 8 -15.78 14.58 -0.41
N SER A 9 -15.24 15.04 0.70
CA SER A 9 -14.25 16.13 0.72
C SER A 9 -12.88 15.76 0.14
N ILE A 10 -12.64 14.47 -0.14
CA ILE A 10 -11.35 13.96 -0.67
C ILE A 10 -11.49 13.22 -2.00
N LEU A 11 -12.67 13.26 -2.62
CA LEU A 11 -12.89 12.59 -3.93
C LEU A 11 -11.95 13.11 -5.03
N ASP A 12 -11.58 14.37 -5.00
CA ASP A 12 -10.66 14.92 -6.00
C ASP A 12 -9.23 14.35 -5.86
N TYR A 13 -8.84 13.97 -4.65
CA TYR A 13 -7.54 13.34 -4.40
C TYR A 13 -7.50 11.89 -4.86
N GLN A 14 -8.65 11.20 -4.89
CA GLN A 14 -8.73 9.84 -5.44
C GLN A 14 -8.28 9.80 -6.90
N LYS A 15 -8.64 10.80 -7.71
CA LYS A 15 -8.24 10.87 -9.13
C LYS A 15 -6.73 10.91 -9.31
N ILE A 16 -6.01 11.58 -8.39
CA ILE A 16 -4.55 11.63 -8.39
C ILE A 16 -3.98 10.24 -8.11
N ILE A 17 -4.56 9.52 -7.15
CA ILE A 17 -4.12 8.17 -6.80
C ILE A 17 -4.35 7.20 -7.94
N ASP A 18 -5.51 7.28 -8.59
CA ASP A 18 -5.89 6.37 -9.68
C ASP A 18 -5.03 6.60 -10.94
N SER A 19 -4.50 7.82 -11.14
CA SER A 19 -3.66 8.14 -12.30
C SER A 19 -2.17 7.79 -12.12
N ASP A 20 -1.64 7.97 -10.92
CA ASP A 20 -0.18 7.96 -10.69
C ASP A 20 0.31 6.78 -9.84
N TYR A 21 -0.60 6.13 -9.11
CA TYR A 21 -0.26 4.94 -8.35
C TYR A 21 -0.50 3.69 -9.19
N LEU A 22 0.56 3.23 -9.78
CA LEU A 22 0.65 1.92 -10.37
C LEU A 22 0.49 0.85 -9.27
N LEU A 23 -0.76 0.59 -8.87
CA LEU A 23 -1.11 -0.66 -8.18
C LEU A 23 -0.97 -1.84 -9.17
N ASN A 24 0.09 -1.77 -10.02
CA ASN A 24 0.35 -2.69 -11.11
C ASN A 24 0.47 -4.14 -10.67
N HIS A 25 0.39 -4.39 -9.37
CA HIS A 25 0.62 -5.72 -8.80
C HIS A 25 -0.28 -5.99 -7.59
N ALA A 26 -1.41 -5.31 -7.45
CA ALA A 26 -2.38 -5.65 -6.42
C ALA A 26 -2.88 -7.10 -6.56
N ASP A 27 -2.92 -7.61 -7.80
CA ASP A 27 -3.21 -9.01 -8.15
C ASP A 27 -2.22 -10.03 -7.57
N ARG A 28 -1.06 -9.59 -7.11
CA ARG A 28 -0.02 -10.45 -6.52
C ARG A 28 -0.08 -10.55 -5.00
N PHE A 29 -0.89 -9.73 -4.37
CA PHE A 29 -1.11 -9.85 -2.92
C PHE A 29 -2.08 -11.00 -2.64
N THR A 30 -1.69 -11.88 -1.74
CA THR A 30 -2.63 -12.87 -1.19
C THR A 30 -3.59 -12.18 -0.22
N PRO A 31 -4.80 -12.71 -0.01
CA PRO A 31 -5.71 -12.20 1.01
C PRO A 31 -5.06 -12.04 2.39
N ASP A 32 -4.23 -13.00 2.81
CA ASP A 32 -3.49 -12.93 4.07
C ASP A 32 -2.47 -11.79 4.08
N GLY A 33 -1.76 -11.58 2.97
CA GLY A 33 -0.83 -10.47 2.83
C GLY A 33 -1.52 -9.11 2.93
N VAL A 34 -2.70 -8.98 2.33
CA VAL A 34 -3.52 -7.77 2.44
C VAL A 34 -4.02 -7.56 3.86
N GLN A 35 -4.47 -8.60 4.56
CA GLN A 35 -4.89 -8.49 5.97
C GLN A 35 -3.73 -8.06 6.88
N GLN A 36 -2.52 -8.58 6.67
CA GLN A 36 -1.33 -8.14 7.40
C GLN A 36 -0.98 -6.67 7.10
N LEU A 37 -1.02 -6.27 5.83
CA LEU A 37 -0.81 -4.87 5.43
C LEU A 37 -1.80 -3.94 6.13
N LEU A 38 -3.08 -4.29 6.16
CA LEU A 38 -4.14 -3.50 6.80
C LEU A 38 -4.02 -3.48 8.32
N THR A 39 -3.47 -4.53 8.92
CA THR A 39 -3.18 -4.56 10.36
C THR A 39 -2.08 -3.56 10.73
N LEU A 40 -1.04 -3.48 9.92
CA LEU A 40 0.07 -2.54 10.12
C LEU A 40 -0.29 -1.10 9.70
N HIS A 41 -1.04 -0.97 8.63
CA HIS A 41 -1.44 0.31 8.03
C HIS A 41 -2.96 0.32 7.80
N PRO A 42 -3.76 0.50 8.87
CA PRO A 42 -5.21 0.42 8.78
C PRO A 42 -5.80 1.56 7.94
N ILE A 43 -6.91 1.29 7.30
CA ILE A 43 -7.72 2.31 6.64
C ILE A 43 -8.29 3.24 7.71
N HIS A 44 -8.10 4.54 7.57
CA HIS A 44 -8.67 5.52 8.50
C HIS A 44 -10.07 5.92 8.04
N VAL A 45 -11.02 5.76 8.93
CA VAL A 45 -12.44 6.01 8.62
C VAL A 45 -13.09 6.92 9.66
N ILE A 46 -14.10 7.65 9.21
CA ILE A 46 -15.09 8.30 10.07
C ILE A 46 -16.46 7.64 9.86
N VAL A 47 -17.35 7.84 10.80
CA VAL A 47 -18.73 7.37 10.70
C VAL A 47 -19.67 8.57 10.60
N GLU A 48 -20.40 8.66 9.50
CA GLU A 48 -21.45 9.64 9.29
C GLU A 48 -22.75 8.92 8.89
N ARG A 49 -23.83 9.27 9.55
CA ARG A 49 -25.17 8.68 9.28
C ARG A 49 -25.14 7.15 9.21
N LYS A 50 -24.42 6.50 10.14
CA LYS A 50 -24.21 5.04 10.22
C LYS A 50 -23.48 4.41 9.03
N LYS A 51 -22.73 5.20 8.24
CA LYS A 51 -21.89 4.73 7.13
C LYS A 51 -20.43 5.04 7.42
N TYR A 52 -19.56 4.17 6.96
CA TYR A 52 -18.11 4.36 7.07
C TYR A 52 -17.58 5.10 5.85
N TYR A 53 -16.77 6.14 6.10
CA TYR A 53 -16.12 6.90 5.05
C TYR A 53 -14.61 6.89 5.27
N CYS A 54 -13.88 6.41 4.26
CA CYS A 54 -12.42 6.47 4.22
C CYS A 54 -11.98 7.92 4.08
N ILE A 55 -11.02 8.33 4.92
CA ILE A 55 -10.45 9.67 4.92
C ILE A 55 -8.93 9.67 4.76
N ALA A 56 -8.26 8.53 4.98
CA ALA A 56 -6.86 8.28 4.67
C ALA A 56 -6.64 6.77 4.52
N GLY A 57 -5.58 6.35 3.87
CA GLY A 57 -5.39 4.94 3.51
C GLY A 57 -6.20 4.54 2.26
N ILE A 58 -6.40 5.45 1.31
CA ILE A 58 -7.12 5.16 0.06
C ILE A 58 -6.42 4.06 -0.73
N ARG A 59 -5.08 4.05 -0.74
CA ARG A 59 -4.28 2.99 -1.39
C ARG A 59 -4.56 1.62 -0.78
N GLN A 60 -4.60 1.56 0.54
CA GLN A 60 -4.93 0.36 1.31
C GLN A 60 -6.35 -0.12 1.00
N LEU A 61 -7.32 0.81 0.90
CA LEU A 61 -8.67 0.50 0.52
C LEU A 61 -8.74 -0.06 -0.91
N ASN A 62 -8.01 0.53 -1.86
CA ASN A 62 -7.96 0.06 -3.25
C ASN A 62 -7.36 -1.36 -3.33
N ILE A 63 -6.22 -1.60 -2.66
CA ILE A 63 -5.61 -2.94 -2.60
C ILE A 63 -6.60 -3.95 -2.00
N ALA A 64 -7.26 -3.60 -0.89
CA ALA A 64 -8.25 -4.47 -0.26
C ALA A 64 -9.41 -4.78 -1.21
N THR A 65 -9.92 -3.78 -1.92
CA THR A 65 -11.02 -3.93 -2.88
C THR A 65 -10.66 -4.85 -4.05
N MET A 66 -9.39 -4.84 -4.48
CA MET A 66 -8.92 -5.67 -5.59
C MET A 66 -8.58 -7.10 -5.17
N SER A 67 -8.21 -7.32 -3.91
CA SER A 67 -7.60 -8.58 -3.45
C SER A 67 -8.44 -9.37 -2.46
N LEU A 68 -9.46 -8.76 -1.88
CA LEU A 68 -10.34 -9.40 -0.89
C LEU A 68 -11.78 -9.50 -1.39
N ASP A 69 -12.49 -10.48 -0.88
CA ASP A 69 -13.91 -10.60 -1.13
C ASP A 69 -14.70 -9.38 -0.60
N MET A 70 -15.77 -9.03 -1.27
CA MET A 70 -16.61 -7.87 -0.94
C MET A 70 -17.14 -7.88 0.49
N ASP A 71 -17.33 -9.05 1.08
CA ASP A 71 -17.83 -9.23 2.47
C ASP A 71 -16.67 -9.37 3.46
N ALA A 72 -15.42 -9.40 3.01
CA ALA A 72 -14.29 -9.52 3.91
C ALA A 72 -14.30 -8.40 4.97
N SER A 73 -14.04 -8.78 6.20
CA SER A 73 -13.81 -7.85 7.30
C SER A 73 -12.39 -7.32 7.19
N VAL A 74 -12.20 -6.01 7.33
CA VAL A 74 -10.88 -5.35 7.25
C VAL A 74 -10.61 -4.51 8.48
N PRO A 75 -9.37 -4.47 8.98
CA PRO A 75 -8.98 -3.57 10.05
C PRO A 75 -9.15 -2.10 9.64
N VAL A 76 -9.82 -1.33 10.47
CA VAL A 76 -9.97 0.11 10.26
C VAL A 76 -9.63 0.87 11.54
N ARG A 77 -9.10 2.07 11.39
CA ARG A 77 -8.92 3.03 12.48
C ARG A 77 -10.06 4.04 12.45
N LEU A 78 -10.92 3.98 13.45
CA LEU A 78 -12.03 4.92 13.58
C LEU A 78 -11.56 6.24 14.19
N LEU A 79 -11.76 7.33 13.46
CA LEU A 79 -11.55 8.70 13.92
C LEU A 79 -12.90 9.38 14.14
N ARG A 80 -12.98 10.31 15.08
CA ARG A 80 -14.24 10.98 15.46
C ARG A 80 -14.03 12.49 15.60
N GLY A 81 -15.09 13.25 15.34
CA GLY A 81 -15.12 14.68 15.62
C GLY A 81 -14.15 15.52 14.77
N LEU A 82 -13.82 15.05 13.56
CA LEU A 82 -12.93 15.77 12.67
C LEU A 82 -13.70 16.77 11.80
N PRO A 83 -13.30 18.05 11.77
CA PRO A 83 -13.79 18.99 10.79
C PRO A 83 -13.31 18.64 9.39
N GLU A 84 -14.03 19.08 8.37
CA GLU A 84 -13.75 18.76 6.97
C GLU A 84 -12.33 19.16 6.53
N GLU A 85 -11.85 20.32 7.00
CA GLU A 85 -10.48 20.76 6.75
C GLU A 85 -9.44 19.76 7.26
N LYS A 86 -9.65 19.23 8.46
CA LYS A 86 -8.74 18.22 9.05
C LYS A 86 -8.79 16.90 8.30
N ILE A 87 -9.93 16.53 7.76
CA ILE A 87 -10.07 15.34 6.88
C ILE A 87 -9.21 15.51 5.63
N ARG A 88 -9.29 16.66 4.96
CA ARG A 88 -8.46 16.98 3.79
C ARG A 88 -6.96 16.97 4.13
N GLU A 89 -6.60 17.61 5.23
CA GLU A 89 -5.20 17.66 5.71
C GLU A 89 -4.64 16.26 5.95
N LEU A 90 -5.38 15.39 6.64
CA LEU A 90 -4.96 14.01 6.92
C LEU A 90 -4.80 13.19 5.64
N CYS A 91 -5.73 13.35 4.68
CA CYS A 91 -5.62 12.68 3.39
C CYS A 91 -4.37 13.13 2.63
N LEU A 92 -4.12 14.43 2.54
CA LEU A 92 -2.94 14.97 1.87
C LEU A 92 -1.65 14.56 2.56
N ALA A 93 -1.63 14.54 3.89
CA ALA A 93 -0.48 14.07 4.65
C ALA A 93 -0.18 12.58 4.35
N ASP A 94 -1.21 11.73 4.33
CA ASP A 94 -1.06 10.32 3.95
C ASP A 94 -0.51 10.17 2.54
N LEU A 95 -1.05 10.88 1.58
CA LEU A 95 -0.62 10.80 0.18
C LEU A 95 0.81 11.31 -0.03
N PHE A 96 1.13 12.46 0.55
CA PHE A 96 2.40 13.15 0.31
C PHE A 96 3.53 12.60 1.19
N LEU A 97 3.33 12.57 2.52
CA LEU A 97 4.39 12.18 3.44
C LEU A 97 4.73 10.70 3.34
N THR A 98 3.72 9.85 3.17
CA THR A 98 3.95 8.41 2.99
C THR A 98 4.76 8.13 1.73
N SER A 99 4.49 8.86 0.65
CA SER A 99 5.24 8.73 -0.60
C SER A 99 6.69 9.19 -0.47
N LEU A 100 6.93 10.29 0.26
CA LEU A 100 8.29 10.81 0.46
C LEU A 100 9.12 9.93 1.38
N VAL A 101 8.52 9.41 2.45
CA VAL A 101 9.26 8.70 3.51
C VAL A 101 9.45 7.23 3.19
N PHE A 102 8.49 6.60 2.54
CA PHE A 102 8.45 5.14 2.34
C PHE A 102 8.65 4.71 0.89
N SER A 103 9.05 5.61 -0.02
CA SER A 103 9.43 5.18 -1.36
C SER A 103 10.73 4.38 -1.30
N VAL A 104 10.66 3.10 -1.66
CA VAL A 104 11.84 2.24 -1.74
C VAL A 104 12.36 2.27 -3.18
N GLU A 105 13.34 3.10 -3.44
CA GLU A 105 13.94 3.24 -4.77
C GLU A 105 14.90 2.09 -5.12
N ASN A 106 15.36 1.34 -4.12
CA ASN A 106 16.37 0.31 -4.31
C ASN A 106 15.78 -1.10 -4.30
N ALA A 107 15.66 -1.68 -5.48
CA ALA A 107 15.20 -3.06 -5.66
C ALA A 107 16.07 -4.10 -4.93
N GLY A 108 17.33 -3.83 -4.72
CA GLY A 108 18.24 -4.69 -3.95
C GLY A 108 17.83 -4.81 -2.48
N VAL A 109 17.27 -3.76 -1.89
CA VAL A 109 16.72 -3.79 -0.52
C VAL A 109 15.50 -4.70 -0.47
N ILE A 110 14.60 -4.60 -1.46
CA ILE A 110 13.40 -5.44 -1.52
C ILE A 110 13.80 -6.91 -1.70
N ASP A 111 14.77 -7.22 -2.56
CA ASP A 111 15.27 -8.58 -2.74
C ASP A 111 15.93 -9.13 -1.45
N ALA A 112 16.71 -8.32 -0.75
CA ALA A 112 17.30 -8.69 0.52
C ALA A 112 16.24 -8.97 1.60
N ILE A 113 15.21 -8.13 1.70
CA ILE A 113 14.08 -8.34 2.62
C ILE A 113 13.34 -9.63 2.26
N ARG A 114 13.07 -9.86 0.98
CA ARG A 114 12.43 -11.08 0.48
C ARG A 114 13.23 -12.34 0.87
N GLN A 115 14.56 -12.32 0.72
CA GLN A 115 15.41 -13.45 1.10
C GLN A 115 15.37 -13.73 2.60
N VAL A 116 15.36 -12.69 3.44
CA VAL A 116 15.23 -12.83 4.89
C VAL A 116 13.82 -13.32 5.28
N ALA A 117 12.79 -12.81 4.62
CA ALA A 117 11.41 -13.20 4.88
C ALA A 117 11.12 -14.66 4.47
N GLY A 118 11.88 -15.22 3.50
CA GLY A 118 11.78 -16.61 3.10
C GLY A 118 10.34 -17.06 2.83
N ASN A 119 9.93 -18.17 3.45
CA ASN A 119 8.59 -18.74 3.26
C ASN A 119 7.45 -17.82 3.73
N VAL A 120 7.71 -16.86 4.61
CA VAL A 120 6.71 -15.89 5.08
C VAL A 120 6.32 -14.95 3.95
N ALA A 121 7.27 -14.54 3.10
CA ALA A 121 6.97 -13.72 1.92
C ALA A 121 5.97 -14.39 0.97
N GLY A 122 6.03 -15.72 0.83
CA GLY A 122 5.10 -16.50 0.01
C GLY A 122 3.66 -16.50 0.54
N LYS A 123 3.49 -16.35 1.85
CA LYS A 123 2.15 -16.22 2.45
C LYS A 123 1.50 -14.86 2.14
N TRP A 124 2.31 -13.83 1.94
CA TRP A 124 1.83 -12.45 1.77
C TRP A 124 1.74 -12.00 0.32
N THR A 125 2.61 -12.54 -0.53
CA THR A 125 2.69 -12.15 -1.94
C THR A 125 3.01 -13.36 -2.81
N GLY A 126 2.58 -13.35 -4.07
CA GLY A 126 3.00 -14.36 -5.06
C GLY A 126 4.45 -14.18 -5.56
N LEU A 127 5.28 -13.40 -4.86
CA LEU A 127 6.63 -13.04 -5.29
C LEU A 127 7.76 -13.82 -4.60
N ALA A 128 7.43 -14.74 -3.68
CA ALA A 128 8.43 -15.48 -2.90
C ALA A 128 9.42 -16.25 -3.79
N ASP A 129 8.90 -16.97 -4.77
CA ASP A 129 9.69 -17.87 -5.62
C ASP A 129 10.06 -17.25 -6.98
N CYS A 130 9.77 -15.96 -7.18
CA CYS A 130 10.09 -15.31 -8.44
C CYS A 130 11.60 -15.06 -8.57
N SER A 131 12.11 -15.17 -9.81
CA SER A 131 13.48 -14.78 -10.14
C SER A 131 13.69 -13.27 -9.93
N LYS A 132 14.96 -12.83 -9.82
CA LYS A 132 15.28 -11.39 -9.74
C LYS A 132 14.69 -10.60 -10.90
N SER A 133 14.73 -11.14 -12.11
CA SER A 133 14.17 -10.50 -13.30
C SER A 133 12.63 -10.36 -13.20
N GLN A 134 11.94 -11.38 -12.72
CA GLN A 134 10.51 -11.32 -12.46
C GLN A 134 10.16 -10.32 -11.35
N LEU A 135 10.98 -10.27 -10.29
CA LEU A 135 10.83 -9.29 -9.22
C LEU A 135 11.00 -7.86 -9.74
N ALA A 136 12.06 -7.61 -10.54
CA ALA A 136 12.26 -6.30 -11.16
C ALA A 136 11.07 -5.87 -12.01
N LYS A 137 10.61 -6.76 -12.89
CA LYS A 137 9.42 -6.52 -13.72
C LYS A 137 8.18 -6.25 -12.86
N ALA A 138 8.02 -7.00 -11.77
CA ALA A 138 6.93 -6.83 -10.83
C ALA A 138 6.94 -5.48 -10.09
N LEU A 139 8.11 -4.92 -9.86
CA LEU A 139 8.29 -3.63 -9.20
C LEU A 139 8.36 -2.45 -10.19
N GLY A 140 8.17 -2.69 -11.50
CA GLY A 140 8.31 -1.66 -12.52
C GLY A 140 9.75 -1.13 -12.69
N LEU A 141 10.73 -1.90 -12.23
CA LEU A 141 12.14 -1.52 -12.20
C LEU A 141 12.91 -2.19 -13.35
N SER A 142 13.97 -1.54 -13.82
CA SER A 142 14.87 -2.19 -14.76
C SER A 142 15.62 -3.35 -14.07
N SER A 143 15.88 -4.44 -14.80
CA SER A 143 16.67 -5.57 -14.26
C SER A 143 18.07 -5.13 -13.81
N ALA A 144 18.64 -4.08 -14.40
CA ALA A 144 19.92 -3.51 -14.00
C ALA A 144 19.90 -2.93 -12.57
N SER A 145 18.77 -2.42 -12.11
CA SER A 145 18.64 -1.87 -10.75
C SER A 145 18.73 -2.93 -9.65
N LEU A 146 18.53 -4.21 -9.99
CA LEU A 146 18.68 -5.34 -9.05
C LEU A 146 20.13 -5.81 -8.85
N TYR A 147 21.01 -5.42 -9.76
CA TYR A 147 22.43 -5.79 -9.73
C TYR A 147 23.31 -4.73 -9.11
N TYR A 148 22.74 -3.73 -8.45
CA TYR A 148 23.52 -2.71 -7.77
C TYR A 148 24.27 -3.35 -6.59
N ASP A 149 25.55 -3.63 -6.84
CA ASP A 149 26.41 -4.41 -5.98
C ASP A 149 26.78 -3.59 -4.72
N ARG A 150 26.76 -4.22 -3.55
CA ARG A 150 27.17 -3.66 -2.25
C ARG A 150 28.63 -3.19 -2.19
N LYS A 151 29.36 -3.19 -3.30
CA LYS A 151 30.79 -2.84 -3.34
C LYS A 151 31.12 -1.36 -3.20
N THR A 152 30.13 -0.45 -3.20
CA THR A 152 30.39 0.99 -3.15
C THR A 152 30.29 1.63 -1.77
N THR A 153 30.01 0.90 -0.70
CA THR A 153 29.89 1.48 0.66
C THR A 153 31.11 1.20 1.54
N LYS A 154 32.29 1.00 0.94
CA LYS A 154 33.58 1.07 1.65
C LYS A 154 34.43 2.18 1.07
N ARG A 155 34.04 3.43 1.34
CA ARG A 155 34.94 4.58 1.29
C ARG A 155 34.40 5.67 2.21
N GLY A 156 35.11 5.90 3.27
CA GLY A 156 34.99 7.05 4.16
C GLY A 156 34.97 6.64 5.60
#